data_917d4088b10080f7f38227717550e7b6
#
_entry.id   917d4088b10080f7f38227717550e7b6
#
_cell.length_a   1.000
_cell.length_b   1.000
_cell.length_c   1.000
_cell.angle_alpha   90.00
_cell.angle_beta   90.00
_cell.angle_gamma   90.00
#
_symmetry.space_group_name_H-M   'P 1'
#
loop_
_entity.id
_entity.type
_entity.pdbx_description
1 polymer ?
#
loop_
_entity_poly.entity_id
_entity_poly.type
_entity_poly.pdbx_seq_one_letter_code
_entity_poly.pdbx_strand_id
1 'polypeptide(L)'
;MAKYDHKKKVRLGILGGTFDPAHKGHLKISRVAKKLFKLDRVVWAITEKNPFKSKSFYSLKKRIKIAKSLTNKTKYVTVGFYEKKIK
;
A
#
# COMPACT_ATOMS: atom_id res chain seq x y z
N MET A 1 2.30 24.00 -19.43
CA MET A 1 2.92 23.62 -18.18
C MET A 1 1.88 23.48 -17.09
N ALA A 2 1.95 22.39 -16.39
CA ALA A 2 1.04 22.21 -15.26
C ALA A 2 1.46 23.13 -14.13
N LYS A 3 0.53 23.88 -13.64
CA LYS A 3 0.78 24.73 -12.50
C LYS A 3 0.42 24.01 -11.23
N TYR A 4 1.28 24.16 -10.24
CA TYR A 4 0.96 23.61 -8.94
C TYR A 4 -0.20 24.41 -8.34
N ASP A 5 -1.26 23.73 -7.98
CA ASP A 5 -2.43 24.37 -7.38
C ASP A 5 -2.33 24.22 -5.87
N HIS A 6 -1.98 25.28 -5.19
CA HIS A 6 -1.82 25.27 -3.74
C HIS A 6 -3.11 24.95 -2.99
N LYS A 7 -4.24 25.16 -3.62
CA LYS A 7 -5.52 24.92 -2.99
C LYS A 7 -5.96 23.49 -3.08
N LYS A 8 -5.38 22.74 -4.01
CA LYS A 8 -5.74 21.36 -4.21
C LYS A 8 -4.91 20.48 -3.30
N LYS A 9 -5.58 19.75 -2.43
CA LYS A 9 -4.94 18.83 -1.51
C LYS A 9 -5.14 17.41 -1.96
N VAL A 10 -4.08 16.64 -1.89
CA VAL A 10 -4.15 15.22 -2.19
C VAL A 10 -4.50 14.49 -0.90
N ARG A 11 -5.55 13.69 -0.97
CA ARG A 11 -5.97 12.89 0.18
C ARG A 11 -5.40 11.49 -0.01
N LEU A 12 -4.51 11.15 0.88
CA LEU A 12 -3.73 9.92 0.79
C LEU A 12 -4.10 8.97 1.92
N GLY A 13 -4.43 7.73 1.55
CA GLY A 13 -4.63 6.68 2.54
C GLY A 13 -3.44 5.76 2.55
N ILE A 14 -3.09 5.25 3.72
CA ILE A 14 -1.97 4.32 3.84
C ILE A 14 -2.47 3.03 4.47
N LEU A 15 -2.26 1.93 3.79
CA LEU A 15 -2.55 0.61 4.31
C LEU A 15 -1.23 -0.09 4.57
N GLY A 16 -0.89 -0.20 5.85
CA GLY A 16 0.36 -0.81 6.25
C GLY A 16 0.19 -2.26 6.64
N GLY A 17 1.21 -3.06 6.38
CA GLY A 17 1.19 -4.45 6.78
C GLY A 17 2.28 -5.24 6.11
N THR A 18 2.33 -6.53 6.41
CA THR A 18 3.33 -7.40 5.81
C THR A 18 2.93 -7.87 4.42
N PHE A 19 1.62 -7.93 4.14
CA PHE A 19 1.11 -8.41 2.85
C PHE A 19 1.72 -9.76 2.50
N ASP A 20 1.46 -10.75 3.32
CA ASP A 20 2.14 -12.04 3.25
C ASP A 20 1.15 -13.19 3.00
N PRO A 21 0.52 -13.27 1.83
CA PRO A 21 0.64 -12.35 0.71
C PRO A 21 -0.47 -11.32 0.65
N ALA A 22 -0.33 -10.38 -0.26
CA ALA A 22 -1.44 -9.48 -0.58
C ALA A 22 -2.57 -10.30 -1.22
N HIS A 23 -3.81 -9.90 -0.98
CA HIS A 23 -4.95 -10.60 -1.54
C HIS A 23 -6.11 -9.65 -1.78
N LYS A 24 -7.20 -10.21 -2.29
CA LYS A 24 -8.35 -9.41 -2.69
C LYS A 24 -8.96 -8.62 -1.54
N GLY A 25 -8.78 -9.09 -0.31
CA GLY A 25 -9.24 -8.36 0.85
C GLY A 25 -8.57 -7.01 0.98
N HIS A 26 -7.29 -6.94 0.67
CA HIS A 26 -6.56 -5.67 0.68
C HIS A 26 -7.12 -4.71 -0.38
N LEU A 27 -7.47 -5.23 -1.55
CA LEU A 27 -8.08 -4.41 -2.59
C LEU A 27 -9.45 -3.89 -2.17
N LYS A 28 -10.24 -4.74 -1.52
CA LYS A 28 -11.57 -4.33 -1.05
C LYS A 28 -11.47 -3.25 -0.01
N ILE A 29 -10.58 -3.40 0.96
CA ILE A 29 -10.36 -2.38 1.99
C ILE A 29 -9.95 -1.06 1.34
N SER A 30 -9.04 -1.14 0.37
CA SER A 30 -8.56 0.06 -0.31
C SER A 30 -9.68 0.76 -1.06
N ARG A 31 -10.52 0.00 -1.75
CA ARG A 31 -11.64 0.58 -2.49
C ARG A 31 -12.66 1.22 -1.57
N VAL A 32 -13.00 0.54 -0.48
CA VAL A 32 -13.96 1.06 0.48
C VAL A 32 -13.44 2.33 1.14
N ALA A 33 -12.17 2.30 1.56
CA ALA A 33 -11.56 3.46 2.18
C ALA A 33 -11.49 4.64 1.21
N LYS A 34 -11.12 4.36 -0.03
CA LYS A 34 -11.04 5.41 -1.04
C LYS A 34 -12.38 6.12 -1.21
N LYS A 35 -13.45 5.35 -1.28
CA LYS A 35 -14.78 5.90 -1.44
C LYS A 35 -15.25 6.60 -0.18
N LEU A 36 -15.07 5.96 0.96
CA LEU A 36 -15.59 6.46 2.22
C LEU A 36 -14.92 7.76 2.66
N PHE A 37 -13.62 7.84 2.50
CA PHE A 37 -12.83 8.99 2.92
C PHE A 37 -12.46 9.92 1.77
N LYS A 38 -12.99 9.65 0.58
CA LYS A 38 -12.72 10.46 -0.62
C LYS A 38 -11.24 10.62 -0.87
N LEU A 39 -10.53 9.48 -0.85
CA LEU A 39 -9.10 9.48 -1.06
C LEU A 39 -8.76 9.59 -2.54
N ASP A 40 -7.66 10.25 -2.83
CA ASP A 40 -7.15 10.30 -4.19
C ASP A 40 -6.28 9.11 -4.49
N ARG A 41 -5.62 8.58 -3.47
CA ARG A 41 -4.68 7.49 -3.65
C ARG A 41 -4.55 6.68 -2.37
N VAL A 42 -4.28 5.40 -2.54
CA VAL A 42 -4.01 4.50 -1.42
C VAL A 42 -2.61 3.92 -1.60
N VAL A 43 -1.80 4.04 -0.57
CA VAL A 43 -0.45 3.48 -0.59
C VAL A 43 -0.44 2.20 0.25
N TRP A 44 -0.01 1.12 -0.37
CA TRP A 44 0.23 -0.12 0.34
C TRP A 44 1.66 -0.10 0.84
N ALA A 45 1.83 0.10 2.13
CA ALA A 45 3.14 0.20 2.75
C ALA A 45 3.53 -1.16 3.30
N ILE A 46 4.34 -1.88 2.55
CA ILE A 46 4.75 -3.23 2.92
C ILE A 46 5.94 -3.13 3.87
N THR A 47 5.85 -3.83 4.99
CA THR A 47 6.94 -3.88 5.96
C THR A 47 7.72 -5.17 5.81
N GLU A 48 8.94 -5.16 6.31
CA GLU A 48 9.81 -6.30 6.13
C GLU A 48 9.26 -7.56 6.77
N LYS A 49 8.82 -7.46 8.01
CA LYS A 49 8.19 -8.60 8.67
C LYS A 49 7.30 -8.14 9.80
N ASN A 50 6.37 -9.00 10.15
CA ASN A 50 5.49 -8.77 11.27
C ASN A 50 6.30 -8.90 12.56
N PRO A 51 6.27 -7.89 13.44
CA PRO A 51 7.03 -7.97 14.69
C PRO A 51 6.59 -9.10 15.60
N PHE A 52 5.41 -9.65 15.38
CA PHE A 52 4.87 -10.73 16.21
C PHE A 52 5.14 -12.11 15.62
N LYS A 53 5.88 -12.18 14.51
CA LYS A 53 6.22 -13.44 13.87
C LYS A 53 7.72 -13.53 13.68
N SER A 54 8.27 -14.73 13.86
CA SER A 54 9.69 -14.92 13.68
C SER A 54 10.10 -14.80 12.24
N LYS A 55 9.22 -15.15 11.29
CA LYS A 55 9.52 -15.01 9.88
C LYS A 55 8.24 -14.94 9.07
N SER A 56 8.35 -14.36 7.88
CA SER A 56 7.23 -14.25 6.98
C SER A 56 7.07 -15.51 6.15
N PHE A 57 5.86 -15.74 5.66
CA PHE A 57 5.57 -16.87 4.81
C PHE A 57 6.29 -16.75 3.45
N TYR A 58 6.25 -15.56 2.87
CA TYR A 58 6.97 -15.26 1.63
C TYR A 58 8.09 -14.27 1.88
N SER A 59 9.11 -14.32 1.04
CA SER A 59 10.18 -13.33 1.08
C SER A 59 9.60 -11.94 0.79
N LEU A 60 10.31 -10.92 1.23
CA LEU A 60 9.90 -9.55 0.97
C LEU A 60 9.77 -9.29 -0.53
N LYS A 61 10.75 -9.75 -1.29
CA LYS A 61 10.74 -9.56 -2.75
C LYS A 61 9.50 -10.17 -3.37
N LYS A 62 9.14 -11.38 -2.95
CA LYS A 62 7.96 -12.05 -3.49
C LYS A 62 6.69 -11.36 -3.05
N ARG A 63 6.62 -10.87 -1.82
CA ARG A 63 5.46 -10.17 -1.32
C ARG A 63 5.20 -8.89 -2.11
N ILE A 64 6.25 -8.16 -2.41
CA ILE A 64 6.14 -6.94 -3.23
C ILE A 64 5.67 -7.29 -4.63
N LYS A 65 6.24 -8.35 -5.21
CA LYS A 65 5.88 -8.76 -6.56
C LYS A 65 4.41 -9.15 -6.65
N ILE A 66 3.93 -9.92 -5.67
CA ILE A 66 2.52 -10.32 -5.65
C ILE A 66 1.63 -9.10 -5.51
N ALA A 67 1.97 -8.19 -4.62
CA ALA A 67 1.16 -6.99 -4.41
C ALA A 67 1.09 -6.14 -5.67
N LYS A 68 2.20 -5.96 -6.36
CA LYS A 68 2.23 -5.18 -7.59
C LYS A 68 1.42 -5.85 -8.70
N SER A 69 1.52 -7.16 -8.78
CA SER A 69 0.75 -7.92 -9.77
C SER A 69 -0.75 -7.78 -9.50
N LEU A 70 -1.13 -7.87 -8.23
CA LEU A 70 -2.53 -7.79 -7.85
C LEU A 70 -3.13 -6.41 -8.12
N THR A 71 -2.32 -5.37 -8.02
CA THR A 71 -2.79 -4.00 -8.15
C THR A 71 -2.50 -3.37 -9.50
N ASN A 72 -1.98 -4.14 -10.46
CA ASN A 72 -1.53 -3.55 -11.72
C ASN A 72 -2.64 -2.85 -12.51
N LYS A 73 -3.88 -3.21 -12.29
CA LYS A 73 -5.02 -2.56 -12.96
C LYS A 73 -5.74 -1.57 -12.06
N THR A 74 -5.26 -1.40 -10.85
CA THR A 74 -5.88 -0.50 -9.87
C THR A 74 -5.00 0.73 -9.71
N LYS A 75 -5.22 1.70 -10.58
CA LYS A 75 -4.29 2.82 -10.73
C LYS A 75 -4.17 3.73 -9.52
N TYR A 76 -5.16 3.75 -8.65
CA TYR A 76 -5.09 4.59 -7.47
C TYR A 76 -4.29 3.97 -6.32
N VAL A 77 -3.84 2.72 -6.49
CA VAL A 77 -3.04 2.05 -5.47
C VAL A 77 -1.58 2.08 -5.88
N THR A 78 -0.74 2.47 -4.94
CA THR A 78 0.72 2.44 -5.11
C THR A 78 1.29 1.48 -4.09
N VAL A 79 2.13 0.55 -4.54
CA VAL A 79 2.77 -0.41 -3.66
C VAL A 79 4.20 0.05 -3.40
N GLY A 80 4.58 0.08 -2.13
CA GLY A 80 5.93 0.46 -1.77
C GLY A 80 6.44 -0.32 -0.58
N PHE A 81 7.76 -0.38 -0.47
CA PHE A 81 8.41 -1.00 0.67
C PHE A 81 8.91 0.11 1.59
N TYR A 82 8.56 -0.02 2.83
CA TYR A 82 8.95 0.97 3.83
C TYR A 82 9.65 0.28 4.99
N GLU A 83 10.91 0.54 5.12
CA GLU A 83 11.69 -0.03 6.18
C GLU A 83 11.84 1.00 7.29
N LYS A 84 11.42 0.61 8.47
CA LYS A 84 11.56 1.49 9.63
C LYS A 84 12.94 1.29 10.20
N LYS A 85 13.74 2.33 10.13
CA LYS A 85 15.07 2.30 10.73
C LYS A 85 15.02 2.84 12.13
N ILE A 86 15.44 2.02 13.04
CA ILE A 86 15.50 2.41 14.46
C ILE A 86 16.95 2.64 14.80
N LYS A 87 17.19 3.80 15.30
CA LYS A 87 18.55 4.15 15.72
C LYS A 87 18.69 4.07 17.21
#